data_b9394081302e23764d0924f00c2e4665
#
_entry.id   b9394081302e23764d0924f00c2e4665
#
_cell.length_a   1.000
_cell.length_b   1.000
_cell.length_c   1.000
_cell.angle_alpha   90.00
_cell.angle_beta   90.00
_cell.angle_gamma   90.00
#
_symmetry.space_group_name_H-M   'P 1'
#
loop_
_entity.id
_entity.type
_entity.pdbx_description
1 polymer ?
#
loop_
_entity_poly.entity_id
_entity_poly.type
_entity_poly.pdbx_seq_one_letter_code
_entity_poly.pdbx_strand_id
1 'polypeptide(L)'
;MIIDSHTHIFPEKIRQDRSLYFNNEPEFKLLYDSPKAGISCIDDLMESMDRHGVDISIICGFPWHNPEYIKLSNDTVIESVIKYPDRIKGLACFDASWEGAISETKRCVEAGLCGVGELAFYLSGIDKHALAMLEPVMAVLRENSNLPCIIHTNEPVGHKYPGKTAVTLEQIYNFALAFPENRIILAHWGGGIFFYNIMKKQAKKVLKNIWYDTAASPYLYNPQIYDIAVNAGVINRVLFGTDFPLLTPHRYYNDIDNSKIRPDQKKQILGRNAATVFGIDL
;
A
#
# COMPACT_ATOMS: atom_id res chain seq x y z
N MET A 1 13.03 14.21 6.80
CA MET A 1 12.83 12.73 6.69
C MET A 1 11.88 12.44 5.54
N ILE A 2 12.26 11.53 4.66
CA ILE A 2 11.45 11.04 3.54
C ILE A 2 11.11 9.59 3.84
N ILE A 3 9.81 9.27 3.84
CA ILE A 3 9.29 7.92 4.11
C ILE A 3 8.52 7.45 2.89
N ASP A 4 9.00 6.39 2.23
CA ASP A 4 8.28 5.73 1.16
C ASP A 4 7.31 4.71 1.76
N SER A 5 6.03 5.02 1.74
CA SER A 5 4.99 4.24 2.44
C SER A 5 4.48 3.04 1.66
N HIS A 6 4.96 2.81 0.43
CA HIS A 6 4.45 1.76 -0.44
C HIS A 6 5.56 1.21 -1.34
N THR A 7 6.16 0.10 -0.92
CA THR A 7 7.22 -0.58 -1.67
C THR A 7 7.06 -2.09 -1.56
N HIS A 8 7.42 -2.81 -2.63
CA HIS A 8 7.35 -4.26 -2.69
C HIS A 8 8.74 -4.88 -2.75
N ILE A 9 8.95 -5.92 -1.96
CA ILE A 9 10.11 -6.79 -2.07
C ILE A 9 9.68 -8.25 -2.22
N PHE A 10 10.54 -9.02 -2.84
CA PHE A 10 10.37 -10.45 -3.03
C PHE A 10 11.55 -11.23 -2.47
N PRO A 11 11.35 -12.47 -2.02
CA PRO A 11 12.43 -13.41 -1.74
C PRO A 11 13.35 -13.58 -2.95
N GLU A 12 14.66 -13.67 -2.71
CA GLU A 12 15.67 -13.80 -3.78
C GLU A 12 15.37 -14.97 -4.76
N LYS A 13 14.88 -16.10 -4.26
CA LYS A 13 14.52 -17.25 -5.10
C LYS A 13 13.35 -16.98 -6.07
N ILE A 14 12.44 -16.07 -5.73
CA ILE A 14 11.38 -15.64 -6.65
C ILE A 14 11.95 -14.74 -7.74
N ARG A 15 12.89 -13.87 -7.40
CA ARG A 15 13.61 -13.04 -8.38
C ARG A 15 14.41 -13.89 -9.37
N GLN A 16 15.09 -14.93 -8.90
CA GLN A 16 15.91 -15.81 -9.72
C GLN A 16 15.09 -16.59 -10.75
N ASP A 17 13.93 -17.14 -10.37
CA ASP A 17 13.01 -17.81 -11.29
C ASP A 17 11.56 -17.65 -10.85
N ARG A 18 10.94 -16.56 -11.30
CA ARG A 18 9.53 -16.25 -11.01
C ARG A 18 8.56 -17.26 -11.60
N SER A 19 8.95 -17.97 -12.66
CA SER A 19 8.05 -18.90 -13.37
C SER A 19 7.67 -20.11 -12.52
N LEU A 20 8.50 -20.50 -11.56
CA LEU A 20 8.23 -21.56 -10.59
C LEU A 20 7.06 -21.22 -9.65
N TYR A 21 6.70 -19.95 -9.55
CA TYR A 21 5.68 -19.43 -8.63
C TYR A 21 4.37 -19.06 -9.34
N PHE A 22 4.18 -19.40 -10.61
CA PHE A 22 2.95 -19.10 -11.36
C PHE A 22 1.84 -20.14 -11.17
N ASN A 23 2.18 -21.31 -10.66
CA ASN A 23 1.18 -22.36 -10.50
C ASN A 23 0.22 -22.04 -9.35
N ASN A 24 -1.08 -22.01 -9.65
CA ASN A 24 -2.15 -21.61 -8.72
C ASN A 24 -2.03 -20.17 -8.16
N GLU A 25 -1.26 -19.32 -8.85
CA GLU A 25 -1.09 -17.90 -8.53
C GLU A 25 -1.39 -17.05 -9.79
N PRO A 26 -2.64 -17.02 -10.24
CA PRO A 26 -3.00 -16.38 -11.52
C PRO A 26 -2.74 -14.88 -11.52
N GLU A 27 -2.91 -14.21 -10.38
CA GLU A 27 -2.66 -12.77 -10.24
C GLU A 27 -1.17 -12.47 -10.28
N PHE A 28 -0.35 -13.29 -9.62
CA PHE A 28 1.11 -13.14 -9.71
C PHE A 28 1.59 -13.35 -11.15
N LYS A 29 1.08 -14.39 -11.82
CA LYS A 29 1.38 -14.62 -13.23
C LYS A 29 0.94 -13.43 -14.08
N LEU A 30 -0.28 -12.90 -13.87
CA LEU A 30 -0.81 -11.77 -14.62
C LEU A 30 0.11 -10.54 -14.54
N LEU A 31 0.65 -10.24 -13.35
CA LEU A 31 1.50 -9.07 -13.13
C LEU A 31 2.96 -9.31 -13.56
N TYR A 32 3.48 -10.52 -13.36
CA TYR A 32 4.93 -10.78 -13.43
C TYR A 32 5.36 -11.77 -14.52
N ASP A 33 4.48 -12.24 -15.41
CA ASP A 33 4.85 -13.09 -16.56
C ASP A 33 5.73 -12.33 -17.57
N SER A 34 5.49 -11.03 -17.72
CA SER A 34 6.32 -10.19 -18.58
C SER A 34 7.75 -10.05 -18.04
N PRO A 35 8.79 -10.29 -18.84
CA PRO A 35 10.17 -10.07 -18.41
C PRO A 35 10.49 -8.59 -18.10
N LYS A 36 9.60 -7.66 -18.50
CA LYS A 36 9.71 -6.23 -18.20
C LYS A 36 9.16 -5.89 -16.81
N ALA A 37 8.37 -6.76 -16.21
CA ALA A 37 7.86 -6.54 -14.86
C ALA A 37 9.01 -6.69 -13.85
N GLY A 38 9.27 -5.62 -13.08
CA GLY A 38 10.34 -5.59 -12.08
C GLY A 38 10.01 -6.51 -10.91
N ILE A 39 10.99 -7.29 -10.48
CA ILE A 39 11.01 -7.99 -9.19
C ILE A 39 12.30 -7.59 -8.49
N SER A 40 12.19 -7.05 -7.28
CA SER A 40 13.31 -6.56 -6.49
C SER A 40 13.35 -7.20 -5.12
N CYS A 41 14.56 -7.37 -4.59
CA CYS A 41 14.81 -7.85 -3.24
C CYS A 41 15.17 -6.67 -2.34
N ILE A 42 15.39 -6.94 -1.06
CA ILE A 42 15.69 -5.90 -0.08
C ILE A 42 16.96 -5.10 -0.43
N ASP A 43 17.99 -5.74 -0.98
CA ASP A 43 19.23 -5.05 -1.30
C ASP A 43 19.07 -4.06 -2.47
N ASP A 44 18.21 -4.38 -3.47
CA ASP A 44 17.84 -3.45 -4.56
C ASP A 44 17.07 -2.23 -4.02
N LEU A 45 16.19 -2.45 -3.05
CA LEU A 45 15.45 -1.36 -2.41
C LEU A 45 16.41 -0.46 -1.62
N MET A 46 17.31 -1.04 -0.84
CA MET A 46 18.31 -0.27 -0.07
C MET A 46 19.18 0.60 -0.96
N GLU A 47 19.65 0.04 -2.09
CA GLU A 47 20.40 0.82 -3.09
C GLU A 47 19.56 1.98 -3.66
N SER A 48 18.28 1.73 -3.96
CA SER A 48 17.36 2.76 -4.43
C SER A 48 17.12 3.84 -3.38
N MET A 49 16.92 3.46 -2.12
CA MET A 49 16.75 4.40 -1.00
C MET A 49 17.95 5.31 -0.85
N ASP A 50 19.18 4.75 -0.86
CA ASP A 50 20.41 5.52 -0.73
C ASP A 50 20.61 6.46 -1.92
N ARG A 51 20.35 5.99 -3.14
CA ARG A 51 20.45 6.81 -4.36
C ARG A 51 19.50 7.99 -4.40
N HIS A 52 18.30 7.84 -3.82
CA HIS A 52 17.22 8.82 -3.90
C HIS A 52 16.93 9.56 -2.59
N GLY A 53 17.72 9.30 -1.52
CA GLY A 53 17.61 9.98 -0.25
C GLY A 53 16.32 9.62 0.52
N VAL A 54 15.83 8.38 0.38
CA VAL A 54 14.72 7.87 1.19
C VAL A 54 15.26 7.39 2.52
N ASP A 55 14.74 7.92 3.61
CA ASP A 55 15.19 7.58 4.96
C ASP A 55 14.60 6.24 5.43
N ILE A 56 13.29 6.06 5.24
CA ILE A 56 12.56 4.85 5.66
C ILE A 56 11.65 4.37 4.53
N SER A 57 11.58 3.05 4.31
CA SER A 57 10.59 2.43 3.43
C SER A 57 9.70 1.47 4.21
N ILE A 58 8.39 1.51 3.88
CA ILE A 58 7.40 0.53 4.32
C ILE A 58 7.30 -0.54 3.24
N ILE A 59 7.74 -1.74 3.57
CA ILE A 59 7.80 -2.85 2.62
C ILE A 59 6.65 -3.83 2.82
N CYS A 60 6.17 -4.41 1.74
CA CYS A 60 5.26 -5.54 1.73
C CYS A 60 5.65 -6.56 0.66
N GLY A 61 5.09 -7.76 0.78
CA GLY A 61 5.20 -8.80 -0.24
C GLY A 61 4.10 -8.68 -1.29
N PHE A 62 3.66 -9.86 -1.74
CA PHE A 62 2.55 -10.04 -2.68
C PHE A 62 1.41 -10.81 -1.96
N PRO A 63 0.13 -10.57 -2.28
CA PRO A 63 -1.00 -11.28 -1.67
C PRO A 63 -1.17 -12.68 -2.26
N TRP A 64 -0.24 -13.58 -1.95
CA TRP A 64 -0.22 -14.97 -2.39
C TRP A 64 -1.43 -15.76 -1.90
N HIS A 65 -1.89 -16.74 -2.70
CA HIS A 65 -2.89 -17.73 -2.29
C HIS A 65 -2.25 -18.92 -1.57
N ASN A 66 -1.05 -19.34 -2.01
CA ASN A 66 -0.35 -20.49 -1.45
C ASN A 66 0.23 -20.14 -0.06
N PRO A 67 -0.14 -20.90 1.00
CA PRO A 67 0.36 -20.67 2.37
C PRO A 67 1.87 -20.69 2.53
N GLU A 68 2.58 -21.52 1.75
CA GLU A 68 4.04 -21.58 1.77
C GLU A 68 4.66 -20.30 1.19
N TYR A 69 4.05 -19.74 0.14
CA TYR A 69 4.52 -18.48 -0.47
C TYR A 69 4.18 -17.28 0.42
N ILE A 70 3.00 -17.28 1.07
CA ILE A 70 2.64 -16.29 2.08
C ILE A 70 3.70 -16.24 3.17
N LYS A 71 4.00 -17.41 3.77
CA LYS A 71 4.97 -17.51 4.85
C LYS A 71 6.35 -17.09 4.40
N LEU A 72 6.83 -17.60 3.26
CA LEU A 72 8.12 -17.24 2.69
C LEU A 72 8.26 -15.72 2.47
N SER A 73 7.22 -15.09 1.95
CA SER A 73 7.21 -13.67 1.66
C SER A 73 7.21 -12.84 2.95
N ASN A 74 6.34 -13.17 3.91
CA ASN A 74 6.28 -12.48 5.20
C ASN A 74 7.53 -12.69 6.05
N ASP A 75 8.13 -13.89 6.03
CA ASP A 75 9.40 -14.16 6.72
C ASP A 75 10.53 -13.28 6.11
N THR A 76 10.56 -13.12 4.77
CA THR A 76 11.50 -12.21 4.10
C THR A 76 11.32 -10.75 4.53
N VAL A 77 10.07 -10.31 4.71
CA VAL A 77 9.77 -8.96 5.23
C VAL A 77 10.25 -8.83 6.68
N ILE A 78 9.96 -9.81 7.55
CA ILE A 78 10.40 -9.83 8.95
C ILE A 78 11.94 -9.78 9.05
N GLU A 79 12.63 -10.63 8.29
CA GLU A 79 14.10 -10.66 8.25
C GLU A 79 14.69 -9.32 7.78
N SER A 80 14.04 -8.66 6.82
CA SER A 80 14.45 -7.34 6.33
C SER A 80 14.29 -6.25 7.39
N VAL A 81 13.21 -6.27 8.16
CA VAL A 81 12.98 -5.35 9.29
C VAL A 81 14.03 -5.57 10.39
N ILE A 82 14.34 -6.82 10.71
CA ILE A 82 15.37 -7.15 11.70
C ILE A 82 16.76 -6.69 11.22
N LYS A 83 17.07 -6.89 9.93
CA LYS A 83 18.36 -6.51 9.34
C LYS A 83 18.56 -4.99 9.28
N TYR A 84 17.50 -4.22 9.04
CA TYR A 84 17.55 -2.77 8.82
C TYR A 84 16.51 -2.02 9.68
N PRO A 85 16.53 -2.13 11.02
CA PRO A 85 15.45 -1.68 11.90
C PRO A 85 15.16 -0.17 11.85
N ASP A 86 16.18 0.64 11.52
CA ASP A 86 16.06 2.10 11.43
C ASP A 86 15.61 2.58 10.03
N ARG A 87 15.68 1.70 9.02
CA ARG A 87 15.43 2.04 7.62
C ARG A 87 14.19 1.34 7.04
N ILE A 88 13.80 0.21 7.59
CA ILE A 88 12.74 -0.65 7.05
C ILE A 88 11.68 -0.90 8.10
N LYS A 89 10.43 -0.70 7.72
CA LYS A 89 9.23 -1.16 8.43
C LYS A 89 8.46 -2.10 7.50
N GLY A 90 7.78 -3.09 8.05
CA GLY A 90 7.17 -4.15 7.24
C GLY A 90 5.68 -4.31 7.48
N LEU A 91 4.98 -4.78 6.46
CA LEU A 91 3.57 -5.16 6.50
C LEU A 91 3.43 -6.65 6.19
N ALA A 92 2.51 -7.32 6.87
CA ALA A 92 2.11 -8.68 6.50
C ALA A 92 1.24 -8.64 5.24
N CYS A 93 1.49 -9.53 4.29
CA CYS A 93 0.73 -9.59 3.05
C CYS A 93 0.29 -11.03 2.76
N PHE A 94 -0.97 -11.19 2.35
CA PHE A 94 -1.60 -12.49 2.06
C PHE A 94 -2.92 -12.28 1.30
N ASP A 95 -3.43 -13.33 0.68
CA ASP A 95 -4.82 -13.34 0.26
C ASP A 95 -5.76 -13.34 1.47
N ALA A 96 -6.62 -12.33 1.58
CA ALA A 96 -7.54 -12.18 2.70
C ALA A 96 -8.56 -13.33 2.81
N SER A 97 -8.78 -14.10 1.75
CA SER A 97 -9.66 -15.27 1.75
C SER A 97 -9.01 -16.52 2.36
N TRP A 98 -7.69 -16.50 2.59
CA TRP A 98 -7.00 -17.60 3.20
C TRP A 98 -7.40 -17.78 4.67
N GLU A 99 -7.77 -19.01 5.06
CA GLU A 99 -8.20 -19.33 6.44
C GLU A 99 -7.15 -19.03 7.52
N GLY A 100 -5.86 -19.04 7.14
CA GLY A 100 -4.73 -18.72 8.01
C GLY A 100 -4.47 -17.22 8.19
N ALA A 101 -5.20 -16.32 7.53
CA ALA A 101 -4.94 -14.88 7.52
C ALA A 101 -4.88 -14.26 8.93
N ILE A 102 -5.76 -14.68 9.83
CA ILE A 102 -5.81 -14.17 11.22
C ILE A 102 -4.56 -14.59 12.00
N SER A 103 -4.21 -15.87 11.95
CA SER A 103 -3.04 -16.41 12.66
C SER A 103 -1.74 -15.81 12.13
N GLU A 104 -1.65 -15.63 10.83
CA GLU A 104 -0.49 -15.00 10.19
C GLU A 104 -0.40 -13.51 10.53
N THR A 105 -1.52 -12.79 10.57
CA THR A 105 -1.53 -11.40 11.03
C THR A 105 -0.97 -11.28 12.43
N LYS A 106 -1.44 -12.13 13.37
CA LYS A 106 -0.94 -12.15 14.76
C LYS A 106 0.56 -12.45 14.81
N ARG A 107 0.99 -13.49 14.10
CA ARG A 107 2.41 -13.88 14.03
C ARG A 107 3.29 -12.75 13.55
N CYS A 108 2.88 -12.08 12.49
CA CYS A 108 3.64 -10.98 11.88
C CYS A 108 3.68 -9.75 12.79
N VAL A 109 2.57 -9.39 13.44
CA VAL A 109 2.52 -8.30 14.42
C VAL A 109 3.40 -8.61 15.62
N GLU A 110 3.37 -9.84 16.16
CA GLU A 110 4.25 -10.28 17.25
C GLU A 110 5.73 -10.25 16.85
N ALA A 111 6.03 -10.48 15.57
CA ALA A 111 7.38 -10.35 15.01
C ALA A 111 7.81 -8.89 14.72
N GLY A 112 6.95 -7.90 15.01
CA GLY A 112 7.28 -6.47 14.89
C GLY A 112 6.86 -5.81 13.59
N LEU A 113 6.04 -6.46 12.76
CA LEU A 113 5.47 -5.79 11.58
C LEU A 113 4.44 -4.73 12.00
N CYS A 114 4.40 -3.62 11.26
CA CYS A 114 3.65 -2.41 11.61
C CYS A 114 2.28 -2.30 10.93
N GLY A 115 1.74 -3.38 10.38
CA GLY A 115 0.43 -3.41 9.73
C GLY A 115 0.25 -4.57 8.77
N VAL A 116 -0.78 -4.47 7.94
CA VAL A 116 -1.13 -5.45 6.90
C VAL A 116 -1.28 -4.73 5.55
N GLY A 117 -0.84 -5.36 4.48
CA GLY A 117 -0.97 -4.86 3.09
C GLY A 117 0.28 -5.09 2.23
N GLU A 118 0.25 -4.77 0.98
CA GLU A 118 -0.93 -4.32 0.23
C GLU A 118 -1.84 -5.52 -0.06
N LEU A 119 -3.08 -5.50 0.44
CA LEU A 119 -4.07 -6.52 0.11
C LEU A 119 -4.82 -6.13 -1.17
N ALA A 120 -5.01 -7.07 -2.08
CA ALA A 120 -5.67 -6.85 -3.36
C ALA A 120 -6.80 -7.84 -3.61
N PHE A 121 -7.85 -7.38 -4.29
CA PHE A 121 -9.04 -8.15 -4.62
C PHE A 121 -9.27 -8.09 -6.14
N TYR A 122 -8.59 -8.96 -6.88
CA TYR A 122 -8.53 -8.88 -8.34
C TYR A 122 -9.83 -9.25 -9.04
N LEU A 123 -10.61 -10.21 -8.53
CA LEU A 123 -11.76 -10.79 -9.22
C LEU A 123 -13.05 -10.03 -9.00
N SER A 124 -13.54 -9.97 -7.78
CA SER A 124 -14.85 -9.36 -7.42
C SER A 124 -14.73 -7.94 -6.85
N GLY A 125 -13.51 -7.46 -6.65
CA GLY A 125 -13.28 -6.26 -5.88
C GLY A 125 -13.60 -6.48 -4.40
N ILE A 126 -13.81 -5.38 -3.64
CA ILE A 126 -14.10 -5.42 -2.22
C ILE A 126 -15.63 -5.59 -2.03
N ASP A 127 -16.13 -6.78 -2.30
CA ASP A 127 -17.54 -7.12 -2.13
C ASP A 127 -17.89 -7.48 -0.67
N LYS A 128 -19.13 -7.89 -0.42
CA LYS A 128 -19.58 -8.26 0.94
C LYS A 128 -18.80 -9.46 1.50
N HIS A 129 -18.38 -10.38 0.64
CA HIS A 129 -17.59 -11.53 1.07
C HIS A 129 -16.20 -11.08 1.50
N ALA A 130 -15.53 -10.24 0.71
CA ALA A 130 -14.25 -9.63 1.07
C ALA A 130 -14.32 -8.87 2.40
N LEU A 131 -15.41 -8.11 2.66
CA LEU A 131 -15.60 -7.43 3.94
C LEU A 131 -15.69 -8.39 5.12
N ALA A 132 -16.41 -9.51 4.95
CA ALA A 132 -16.54 -10.52 6.00
C ALA A 132 -15.20 -11.22 6.29
N MET A 133 -14.40 -11.49 5.25
CA MET A 133 -13.06 -12.07 5.40
C MET A 133 -12.06 -11.12 6.08
N LEU A 134 -12.17 -9.82 5.81
CA LEU A 134 -11.30 -8.81 6.39
C LEU A 134 -11.64 -8.49 7.85
N GLU A 135 -12.88 -8.64 8.29
CA GLU A 135 -13.30 -8.21 9.62
C GLU A 135 -12.41 -8.76 10.75
N PRO A 136 -12.09 -10.06 10.83
CA PRO A 136 -11.23 -10.56 11.90
C PRO A 136 -9.78 -10.06 11.81
N VAL A 137 -9.25 -9.81 10.61
CA VAL A 137 -7.92 -9.18 10.42
C VAL A 137 -7.96 -7.74 10.93
N MET A 138 -8.98 -6.98 10.55
CA MET A 138 -9.17 -5.59 10.98
C MET A 138 -9.37 -5.49 12.51
N ALA A 139 -9.99 -6.50 13.15
CA ALA A 139 -10.09 -6.58 14.60
C ALA A 139 -8.71 -6.74 15.25
N VAL A 140 -7.86 -7.65 14.75
CA VAL A 140 -6.48 -7.82 15.25
C VAL A 140 -5.70 -6.51 15.14
N LEU A 141 -5.82 -5.78 14.03
CA LEU A 141 -5.13 -4.50 13.85
C LEU A 141 -5.61 -3.44 14.87
N ARG A 142 -6.92 -3.35 15.13
CA ARG A 142 -7.46 -2.43 16.16
C ARG A 142 -6.92 -2.74 17.55
N GLU A 143 -6.87 -4.03 17.91
CA GLU A 143 -6.37 -4.48 19.22
C GLU A 143 -4.87 -4.23 19.41
N ASN A 144 -4.12 -4.11 18.32
CA ASN A 144 -2.67 -3.85 18.33
C ASN A 144 -2.36 -2.39 17.95
N SER A 145 -2.74 -1.45 18.80
CA SER A 145 -2.48 0.00 18.63
C SER A 145 -3.09 0.60 17.35
N ASN A 146 -4.12 -0.06 16.83
CA ASN A 146 -4.78 0.34 15.59
C ASN A 146 -3.79 0.44 14.41
N LEU A 147 -3.05 -0.64 14.18
CA LEU A 147 -2.09 -0.72 13.07
C LEU A 147 -2.80 -0.53 11.72
N PRO A 148 -2.13 0.10 10.73
CA PRO A 148 -2.74 0.39 9.45
C PRO A 148 -2.91 -0.84 8.56
N CYS A 149 -3.92 -0.75 7.67
CA CYS A 149 -4.14 -1.68 6.57
C CYS A 149 -4.04 -0.94 5.24
N ILE A 150 -3.15 -1.39 4.34
CA ILE A 150 -3.07 -0.90 2.95
C ILE A 150 -3.92 -1.80 2.06
N ILE A 151 -4.79 -1.18 1.28
CA ILE A 151 -5.66 -1.87 0.31
C ILE A 151 -5.38 -1.34 -1.09
N HIS A 152 -5.13 -2.26 -2.01
CA HIS A 152 -5.03 -1.95 -3.43
C HIS A 152 -6.33 -1.36 -3.95
N THR A 153 -6.25 -0.22 -4.61
CA THR A 153 -7.37 0.40 -5.32
C THR A 153 -6.92 0.87 -6.70
N ASN A 154 -7.86 1.18 -7.57
CA ASN A 154 -7.55 1.76 -8.87
C ASN A 154 -8.70 2.66 -9.33
N GLU A 155 -8.40 3.50 -10.32
CA GLU A 155 -9.41 4.32 -10.96
C GLU A 155 -10.45 3.45 -11.70
N PRO A 156 -11.76 3.80 -11.65
CA PRO A 156 -12.83 3.00 -12.27
C PRO A 156 -12.92 3.17 -13.79
N VAL A 157 -12.16 4.13 -14.35
CA VAL A 157 -12.17 4.51 -15.78
C VAL A 157 -10.77 4.43 -16.36
N GLY A 158 -10.63 4.67 -17.66
CA GLY A 158 -9.35 4.65 -18.37
C GLY A 158 -8.98 3.29 -18.97
N HIS A 159 -7.75 3.13 -19.42
CA HIS A 159 -7.29 1.92 -20.07
C HIS A 159 -7.11 0.77 -19.09
N LYS A 160 -7.08 -0.46 -19.60
CA LYS A 160 -6.77 -1.67 -18.83
C LYS A 160 -5.27 -1.86 -18.73
N TYR A 161 -4.81 -2.27 -17.56
CA TYR A 161 -3.44 -2.71 -17.29
C TYR A 161 -3.46 -3.89 -16.29
N PRO A 162 -2.40 -4.68 -16.16
CA PRO A 162 -2.41 -5.91 -15.36
C PRO A 162 -2.85 -5.73 -13.91
N GLY A 163 -2.43 -4.64 -13.25
CA GLY A 163 -2.81 -4.35 -11.84
C GLY A 163 -4.21 -3.78 -11.65
N LYS A 164 -4.98 -3.52 -12.73
CA LYS A 164 -6.33 -2.94 -12.60
C LYS A 164 -7.36 -3.99 -12.20
N THR A 165 -7.87 -3.86 -10.98
CA THR A 165 -8.86 -4.77 -10.38
C THR A 165 -10.30 -4.37 -10.70
N ALA A 166 -11.27 -5.20 -10.26
CA ALA A 166 -12.70 -4.93 -10.38
C ALA A 166 -13.25 -3.98 -9.29
N VAL A 167 -12.38 -3.39 -8.47
CA VAL A 167 -12.78 -2.50 -7.36
C VAL A 167 -13.49 -1.25 -7.87
N THR A 168 -14.66 -0.95 -7.29
CA THR A 168 -15.43 0.25 -7.58
C THR A 168 -15.35 1.28 -6.45
N LEU A 169 -15.62 2.56 -6.75
CA LEU A 169 -15.69 3.61 -5.73
C LEU A 169 -16.75 3.32 -4.65
N GLU A 170 -17.86 2.69 -5.04
CA GLU A 170 -18.90 2.27 -4.08
C GLU A 170 -18.38 1.18 -3.14
N GLN A 171 -17.65 0.19 -3.63
CA GLN A 171 -17.02 -0.84 -2.80
C GLN A 171 -15.99 -0.23 -1.84
N ILE A 172 -15.15 0.70 -2.30
CA ILE A 172 -14.18 1.42 -1.45
C ILE A 172 -14.93 2.22 -0.36
N TYR A 173 -16.01 2.89 -0.71
CA TYR A 173 -16.83 3.62 0.26
C TYR A 173 -17.45 2.70 1.30
N ASN A 174 -18.00 1.56 0.87
CA ASN A 174 -18.59 0.57 1.76
C ASN A 174 -17.54 -0.08 2.67
N PHE A 175 -16.32 -0.29 2.19
CA PHE A 175 -15.19 -0.73 3.00
C PHE A 175 -14.85 0.29 4.10
N ALA A 176 -14.74 1.56 3.77
CA ALA A 176 -14.51 2.61 4.74
C ALA A 176 -15.66 2.75 5.77
N LEU A 177 -16.89 2.49 5.34
CA LEU A 177 -18.08 2.50 6.20
C LEU A 177 -18.11 1.28 7.15
N ALA A 178 -17.65 0.11 6.69
CA ALA A 178 -17.60 -1.11 7.50
C ALA A 178 -16.52 -1.04 8.60
N PHE A 179 -15.42 -0.34 8.37
CA PHE A 179 -14.28 -0.26 9.29
C PHE A 179 -13.94 1.17 9.74
N PRO A 180 -14.89 1.90 10.36
CA PRO A 180 -14.77 3.33 10.62
C PRO A 180 -13.71 3.68 11.67
N GLU A 181 -13.26 2.71 12.47
CA GLU A 181 -12.26 2.90 13.53
C GLU A 181 -10.85 2.53 13.10
N ASN A 182 -10.71 1.75 12.01
CA ASN A 182 -9.42 1.31 11.53
C ASN A 182 -8.67 2.43 10.79
N ARG A 183 -7.34 2.39 10.86
CA ARG A 183 -6.47 3.18 9.99
C ARG A 183 -6.36 2.47 8.66
N ILE A 184 -6.96 3.03 7.62
CA ILE A 184 -6.99 2.46 6.27
C ILE A 184 -6.19 3.37 5.34
N ILE A 185 -5.27 2.78 4.59
CA ILE A 185 -4.53 3.44 3.52
C ILE A 185 -5.05 2.86 2.21
N LEU A 186 -5.61 3.70 1.36
CA LEU A 186 -6.04 3.33 0.02
C LEU A 186 -4.92 3.64 -0.97
N ALA A 187 -4.35 2.61 -1.57
CA ALA A 187 -3.30 2.75 -2.55
C ALA A 187 -3.78 3.51 -3.81
N HIS A 188 -2.83 4.12 -4.55
CA HIS A 188 -3.08 4.78 -5.82
C HIS A 188 -4.17 5.87 -5.75
N TRP A 189 -4.06 6.78 -4.76
CA TRP A 189 -5.03 7.85 -4.51
C TRP A 189 -6.45 7.37 -4.18
N GLY A 190 -6.59 6.12 -3.74
CA GLY A 190 -7.89 5.54 -3.46
C GLY A 190 -8.79 5.42 -4.69
N GLY A 191 -8.20 5.27 -5.88
CA GLY A 191 -8.95 5.24 -7.13
C GLY A 191 -9.75 6.53 -7.40
N GLY A 192 -9.40 7.64 -6.73
CA GLY A 192 -10.10 8.92 -6.84
C GLY A 192 -11.18 9.16 -5.79
N ILE A 193 -11.44 8.22 -4.87
CA ILE A 193 -12.46 8.41 -3.81
C ILE A 193 -12.15 9.62 -2.92
N PHE A 194 -10.89 10.04 -2.81
CA PHE A 194 -10.49 11.19 -2.00
C PHE A 194 -11.23 12.48 -2.38
N PHE A 195 -11.62 12.63 -3.65
CA PHE A 195 -12.41 13.77 -4.13
C PHE A 195 -13.73 13.93 -3.37
N TYR A 196 -14.33 12.84 -2.91
CA TYR A 196 -15.62 12.87 -2.19
C TYR A 196 -15.51 13.43 -0.76
N ASN A 197 -14.30 13.75 -0.26
CA ASN A 197 -14.15 14.52 0.98
C ASN A 197 -14.74 15.93 0.91
N ILE A 198 -14.97 16.48 -0.28
CA ILE A 198 -15.65 17.78 -0.44
C ILE A 198 -17.17 17.70 -0.29
N MET A 199 -17.75 16.49 -0.22
CA MET A 199 -19.19 16.32 0.03
C MET A 199 -19.56 16.76 1.44
N LYS A 200 -20.74 17.43 1.59
CA LYS A 200 -21.11 18.15 2.81
C LYS A 200 -21.49 17.26 4.01
N LYS A 201 -21.84 16.02 3.86
CA LYS A 201 -22.43 15.21 4.95
C LYS A 201 -21.70 13.90 5.16
N GLN A 202 -22.34 12.80 4.87
CA GLN A 202 -21.93 11.45 5.25
C GLN A 202 -20.56 11.05 4.72
N ALA A 203 -20.22 11.33 3.45
CA ALA A 203 -18.99 10.91 2.85
C ALA A 203 -17.76 11.47 3.60
N LYS A 204 -17.79 12.75 3.96
CA LYS A 204 -16.70 13.36 4.76
C LYS A 204 -16.51 12.67 6.12
N LYS A 205 -17.62 12.22 6.75
CA LYS A 205 -17.56 11.51 8.05
C LYS A 205 -16.97 10.10 7.86
N VAL A 206 -17.40 9.38 6.82
CA VAL A 206 -16.94 8.02 6.52
C VAL A 206 -15.45 8.01 6.16
N LEU A 207 -15.02 8.96 5.33
CA LEU A 207 -13.63 9.04 4.84
C LEU A 207 -12.65 9.74 5.82
N LYS A 208 -13.06 10.07 7.05
CA LYS A 208 -12.22 10.83 7.99
C LYS A 208 -10.95 10.10 8.43
N ASN A 209 -10.99 8.77 8.54
CA ASN A 209 -9.88 7.91 8.97
C ASN A 209 -9.15 7.24 7.79
N ILE A 210 -9.48 7.67 6.56
CA ILE A 210 -8.88 7.13 5.34
C ILE A 210 -7.65 7.97 4.97
N TRP A 211 -6.56 7.27 4.69
CA TRP A 211 -5.32 7.80 4.15
C TRP A 211 -5.21 7.36 2.69
N TYR A 212 -4.39 8.04 1.93
CA TYR A 212 -4.18 7.79 0.50
C TYR A 212 -2.70 7.78 0.21
N ASP A 213 -2.19 6.88 -0.60
CA ASP A 213 -0.82 6.99 -1.06
C ASP A 213 -0.72 7.45 -2.52
N THR A 214 0.49 7.82 -2.90
CA THR A 214 0.79 8.30 -4.25
C THR A 214 1.31 7.20 -5.17
N ALA A 215 1.27 5.93 -4.76
CA ALA A 215 1.80 4.81 -5.53
C ALA A 215 1.31 4.85 -6.98
N ALA A 216 2.22 4.60 -7.91
CA ALA A 216 2.01 4.67 -9.37
C ALA A 216 1.52 6.04 -9.92
N SER A 217 1.47 7.11 -9.10
CA SER A 217 0.93 8.43 -9.50
C SER A 217 1.44 8.95 -10.85
N PRO A 218 2.77 8.87 -11.17
CA PRO A 218 3.29 9.37 -12.45
C PRO A 218 2.77 8.63 -13.69
N TYR A 219 2.12 7.48 -13.52
CA TYR A 219 1.44 6.76 -14.59
C TYR A 219 -0.06 7.07 -14.67
N LEU A 220 -0.66 7.49 -13.54
CA LEU A 220 -2.11 7.61 -13.38
C LEU A 220 -2.60 9.05 -13.51
N TYR A 221 -1.86 10.02 -13.00
CA TYR A 221 -2.32 11.39 -12.84
C TYR A 221 -1.25 12.42 -13.21
N ASN A 222 -1.72 13.59 -13.67
CA ASN A 222 -0.86 14.76 -13.80
C ASN A 222 -0.53 15.35 -12.41
N PRO A 223 0.58 16.12 -12.27
CA PRO A 223 1.00 16.72 -11.00
C PRO A 223 -0.05 17.58 -10.29
N GLN A 224 -1.07 18.09 -11.00
CA GLN A 224 -2.19 18.82 -10.42
C GLN A 224 -3.00 17.99 -9.38
N ILE A 225 -2.83 16.66 -9.32
CA ILE A 225 -3.47 15.81 -8.31
C ILE A 225 -3.14 16.29 -6.89
N TYR A 226 -1.92 16.76 -6.64
CA TYR A 226 -1.50 17.30 -5.35
C TYR A 226 -2.27 18.58 -4.98
N ASP A 227 -2.49 19.49 -5.95
CA ASP A 227 -3.26 20.70 -5.75
C ASP A 227 -4.74 20.37 -5.45
N ILE A 228 -5.28 19.36 -6.13
CA ILE A 228 -6.64 18.87 -5.92
C ILE A 228 -6.77 18.28 -4.52
N ALA A 229 -5.77 17.55 -4.02
CA ALA A 229 -5.77 17.00 -2.66
C ALA A 229 -5.75 18.09 -1.58
N VAL A 230 -5.05 19.21 -1.82
CA VAL A 230 -5.14 20.41 -0.95
C VAL A 230 -6.55 20.97 -0.95
N ASN A 231 -7.16 21.17 -2.12
CA ASN A 231 -8.51 21.72 -2.26
C ASN A 231 -9.58 20.79 -1.69
N ALA A 232 -9.37 19.47 -1.77
CA ALA A 232 -10.23 18.47 -1.14
C ALA A 232 -10.05 18.38 0.40
N GLY A 233 -9.05 19.07 0.97
CA GLY A 233 -8.76 19.08 2.39
C GLY A 233 -8.18 17.76 2.93
N VAL A 234 -7.49 16.99 2.07
CA VAL A 234 -6.95 15.67 2.43
C VAL A 234 -5.41 15.61 2.45
N ILE A 235 -4.74 16.70 2.14
CA ILE A 235 -3.28 16.75 1.98
C ILE A 235 -2.52 16.21 3.21
N ASN A 236 -3.07 16.36 4.40
CA ASN A 236 -2.54 15.84 5.67
C ASN A 236 -2.77 14.34 5.86
N ARG A 237 -3.35 13.66 4.88
CA ARG A 237 -3.59 12.22 4.85
C ARG A 237 -3.10 11.58 3.54
N VAL A 238 -2.32 12.31 2.75
CA VAL A 238 -1.64 11.79 1.56
C VAL A 238 -0.24 11.38 1.94
N LEU A 239 0.13 10.15 1.61
CA LEU A 239 1.42 9.53 1.89
C LEU A 239 2.24 9.46 0.60
N PHE A 240 3.53 9.76 0.68
CA PHE A 240 4.44 9.42 -0.39
C PHE A 240 4.63 7.91 -0.45
N GLY A 241 4.36 7.31 -1.58
CA GLY A 241 4.55 5.91 -1.89
C GLY A 241 4.92 5.77 -3.36
N THR A 242 5.90 4.92 -3.67
CA THR A 242 6.41 4.80 -5.04
C THR A 242 5.87 3.61 -5.81
N ASP A 243 5.35 2.61 -5.12
CA ASP A 243 5.06 1.30 -5.73
C ASP A 243 6.36 0.63 -6.28
N PHE A 244 7.49 0.88 -5.58
CA PHE A 244 8.76 0.24 -5.95
C PHE A 244 8.57 -1.29 -6.02
N PRO A 245 9.09 -2.00 -7.04
CA PRO A 245 10.03 -1.54 -8.06
C PRO A 245 9.39 -0.96 -9.34
N LEU A 246 8.09 -0.72 -9.37
CA LEU A 246 7.39 -0.20 -10.55
C LEU A 246 7.94 1.19 -10.94
N LEU A 247 8.16 2.04 -9.95
CA LEU A 247 8.69 3.40 -10.12
C LEU A 247 9.73 3.73 -9.05
N THR A 248 10.62 4.67 -9.38
CA THR A 248 11.62 5.21 -8.46
C THR A 248 11.21 6.58 -7.90
N PRO A 249 11.68 6.97 -6.70
CA PRO A 249 11.34 8.23 -6.04
C PRO A 249 11.55 9.49 -6.88
N HIS A 250 12.57 9.52 -7.74
CA HIS A 250 12.93 10.69 -8.55
C HIS A 250 11.75 11.25 -9.38
N ARG A 251 10.90 10.39 -9.94
CA ARG A 251 9.76 10.83 -10.74
C ARG A 251 8.74 11.60 -9.91
N TYR A 252 8.52 11.16 -8.67
CA TYR A 252 7.59 11.80 -7.74
C TYR A 252 8.10 13.15 -7.23
N TYR A 253 9.41 13.27 -6.96
CA TYR A 253 9.99 14.54 -6.53
C TYR A 253 9.76 15.63 -7.56
N ASN A 254 9.95 15.33 -8.85
CA ASN A 254 9.67 16.26 -9.93
C ASN A 254 8.19 16.67 -9.98
N ASP A 255 7.27 15.72 -9.81
CA ASP A 255 5.84 16.02 -9.80
C ASP A 255 5.42 16.88 -8.60
N ILE A 256 5.94 16.55 -7.41
CA ILE A 256 5.71 17.32 -6.17
C ILE A 256 6.31 18.73 -6.31
N ASP A 257 7.48 18.86 -6.92
CA ASP A 257 8.14 20.16 -7.09
C ASP A 257 7.44 21.05 -8.12
N ASN A 258 6.87 20.45 -9.14
CA ASN A 258 6.08 21.15 -10.17
C ASN A 258 4.63 21.45 -9.73
N SER A 259 4.17 20.90 -8.60
CA SER A 259 2.86 21.24 -8.02
C SER A 259 2.89 22.61 -7.33
N LYS A 260 1.72 23.18 -7.05
CA LYS A 260 1.58 24.49 -6.36
C LYS A 260 1.44 24.34 -4.83
N ILE A 261 1.69 23.16 -4.29
CA ILE A 261 1.56 22.93 -2.84
C ILE A 261 2.69 23.63 -2.09
N ARG A 262 2.39 24.07 -0.85
CA ARG A 262 3.35 24.80 -0.02
C ARG A 262 4.47 23.89 0.50
N PRO A 263 5.64 24.43 0.87
CA PRO A 263 6.77 23.65 1.41
C PRO A 263 6.42 22.80 2.64
N ASP A 264 5.52 23.27 3.52
CA ASP A 264 5.04 22.52 4.67
C ASP A 264 4.20 21.31 4.26
N GLN A 265 3.38 21.45 3.21
CA GLN A 265 2.57 20.37 2.65
C GLN A 265 3.44 19.32 1.92
N LYS A 266 4.50 19.74 1.23
CA LYS A 266 5.49 18.82 0.67
C LYS A 266 6.11 17.94 1.76
N LYS A 267 6.52 18.54 2.89
CA LYS A 267 7.06 17.81 4.04
C LYS A 267 6.03 16.86 4.67
N GLN A 268 4.75 17.23 4.67
CA GLN A 268 3.68 16.34 5.11
C GLN A 268 3.61 15.09 4.25
N ILE A 269 3.50 15.25 2.93
CA ILE A 269 3.41 14.11 2.01
C ILE A 269 4.67 13.25 2.09
N LEU A 270 5.84 13.85 2.01
CA LEU A 270 7.12 13.14 1.90
C LEU A 270 7.48 12.31 3.14
N GLY A 271 6.87 12.57 4.32
CA GLY A 271 7.21 11.77 5.49
C GLY A 271 6.32 11.97 6.71
N ARG A 272 5.91 13.20 7.07
CA ARG A 272 5.20 13.43 8.33
C ARG A 272 3.88 12.69 8.43
N ASN A 273 3.15 12.58 7.33
CA ASN A 273 1.89 11.85 7.28
C ASN A 273 2.13 10.34 7.49
N ALA A 274 3.14 9.76 6.83
CA ALA A 274 3.52 8.37 7.02
C ALA A 274 3.98 8.11 8.46
N ALA A 275 4.81 8.99 9.03
CA ALA A 275 5.22 8.90 10.42
C ALA A 275 4.01 8.86 11.37
N THR A 276 3.00 9.69 11.13
CA THR A 276 1.77 9.71 11.93
C THR A 276 0.99 8.40 11.84
N VAL A 277 0.79 7.86 10.62
CA VAL A 277 -0.08 6.68 10.44
C VAL A 277 0.60 5.39 10.87
N PHE A 278 1.94 5.29 10.70
CA PHE A 278 2.71 4.11 11.08
C PHE A 278 3.32 4.20 12.49
N GLY A 279 3.15 5.32 13.19
CA GLY A 279 3.70 5.50 14.54
C GLY A 279 5.23 5.57 14.56
N ILE A 280 5.84 6.25 13.57
CA ILE A 280 7.29 6.41 13.45
C ILE A 280 7.67 7.75 14.08
N ASP A 281 8.65 7.74 14.97
CA ASP A 281 9.22 8.96 15.57
C ASP A 281 10.03 9.75 14.53
N LEU A 282 9.85 11.10 14.50
CA LEU A 282 10.47 12.02 13.52
C LEU A 282 11.71 12.70 14.09
#